data_a1884a8cb493cd60c985bbfb0c1fba06
#
_entry.id   a1884a8cb493cd60c985bbfb0c1fba06
#
_cell.length_a   1.000
_cell.length_b   1.000
_cell.length_c   1.000
_cell.angle_alpha   90.00
_cell.angle_beta   90.00
_cell.angle_gamma   90.00
#
_symmetry.space_group_name_H-M   'P 1'
#
loop_
_entity.id
_entity.type
_entity.pdbx_description
1 polymer ?
#
loop_
_entity_poly.entity_id
_entity_poly.type
_entity_poly.pdbx_seq_one_letter_code
_entity_poly.pdbx_strand_id
1 'polypeptide(L)'
;MVSDRSIFRQWVDAVRASPDERQMPAAMLIAGYLLAHVLMDAGSFVQPVLKLGITPWSPQAGLVVAFLYAYTRGFWWSVVAFILAELLIRGIPIQWWLVPIQAVCVAGVYQAAAAALRHFRIFELPPTLRTTLQFSAIAALAALAAGIVVVGSYVATAALPAERFSEAVGRYWVGDLNGILMLTPLMLNLHAIPKLLRAVGDSPLAFAGVGLGSVAALMLVFLIGNPEDLRFFYVLFVPALASALIWGTPGLLLTAIGLQIGLMFGVQRLPEVAPLVDLQYLMSTL
;
A
#
# COMPACT_ATOMS: atom_id res chain seq x y z
N MET A 1 -2.54 26.85 21.53
CA MET A 1 -2.02 25.54 21.13
C MET A 1 -2.90 24.45 21.73
N VAL A 2 -4.08 24.24 21.17
CA VAL A 2 -5.03 23.21 21.62
C VAL A 2 -4.47 21.87 21.12
N SER A 3 -4.20 20.98 22.07
CA SER A 3 -3.53 19.71 21.91
C SER A 3 -4.15 18.87 20.79
N ASP A 4 -3.38 18.59 19.77
CA ASP A 4 -3.69 17.67 18.66
C ASP A 4 -4.06 16.23 19.15
N ARG A 5 -3.78 15.95 20.41
CA ARG A 5 -4.14 14.71 21.11
C ARG A 5 -5.65 14.49 21.27
N SER A 6 -6.45 15.57 21.28
CA SER A 6 -7.90 15.46 21.49
C SER A 6 -8.63 14.98 20.24
N ILE A 7 -8.18 15.39 19.06
CA ILE A 7 -8.85 15.10 17.78
C ILE A 7 -8.57 13.64 17.35
N PHE A 8 -7.34 13.18 17.52
CA PHE A 8 -6.99 11.78 17.23
C PHE A 8 -7.69 10.82 18.21
N ARG A 9 -7.74 11.15 19.51
CA ARG A 9 -8.52 10.38 20.48
C ARG A 9 -10.00 10.37 20.13
N GLN A 10 -10.58 11.53 19.79
CA GLN A 10 -11.97 11.60 19.37
C GLN A 10 -12.25 10.76 18.12
N TRP A 11 -11.33 10.68 17.18
CA TRP A 11 -11.48 9.82 16.00
C TRP A 11 -11.31 8.33 16.36
N VAL A 12 -10.31 7.98 17.15
CA VAL A 12 -10.14 6.60 17.66
C VAL A 12 -11.32 6.19 18.51
N ASP A 13 -11.85 7.10 19.33
CA ASP A 13 -13.03 6.87 20.16
C ASP A 13 -14.29 6.82 19.29
N ALA A 14 -14.40 7.62 18.23
CA ALA A 14 -15.49 7.55 17.26
C ALA A 14 -15.45 6.26 16.42
N VAL A 15 -14.25 5.75 16.09
CA VAL A 15 -14.05 4.46 15.43
C VAL A 15 -14.28 3.29 16.39
N ARG A 16 -14.06 3.51 17.71
CA ARG A 16 -14.27 2.53 18.79
C ARG A 16 -15.63 2.64 19.46
N ALA A 17 -16.30 3.78 19.34
CA ALA A 17 -17.60 4.00 19.92
C ALA A 17 -18.60 2.97 19.39
N SER A 18 -19.39 2.45 20.30
CA SER A 18 -20.39 1.42 20.06
C SER A 18 -21.46 1.85 19.03
N PRO A 19 -22.21 0.90 18.49
CA PRO A 19 -22.99 1.00 17.24
C PRO A 19 -24.05 2.09 17.14
N ASP A 20 -24.28 2.91 18.12
CA ASP A 20 -25.53 3.67 18.27
C ASP A 20 -25.50 5.16 17.88
N GLU A 21 -24.35 5.76 17.62
CA GLU A 21 -24.33 7.20 17.26
C GLU A 21 -23.57 7.50 15.97
N ARG A 22 -24.27 7.50 14.84
CA ARG A 22 -23.84 7.94 13.50
C ARG A 22 -22.89 7.00 12.75
N GLN A 23 -23.12 5.72 12.82
CA GLN A 23 -22.35 4.76 12.00
C GLN A 23 -22.91 4.71 10.58
N MET A 24 -22.00 4.85 9.59
CA MET A 24 -22.29 4.35 8.25
C MET A 24 -22.77 2.92 8.38
N PRO A 25 -23.88 2.54 7.72
CA PRO A 25 -24.33 1.15 7.71
C PRO A 25 -23.16 0.24 7.34
N ALA A 26 -23.01 -0.89 8.03
CA ALA A 26 -21.92 -1.83 7.74
C ALA A 26 -21.83 -2.17 6.25
N ALA A 27 -22.97 -2.22 5.57
CA ALA A 27 -23.06 -2.41 4.12
C ALA A 27 -22.37 -1.29 3.34
N MET A 28 -22.49 -0.03 3.73
CA MET A 28 -21.80 1.08 3.05
C MET A 28 -20.30 1.05 3.28
N LEU A 29 -19.86 0.68 4.48
CA LEU A 29 -18.45 0.49 4.80
C LEU A 29 -17.83 -0.62 3.95
N ILE A 30 -18.50 -1.77 3.88
CA ILE A 30 -18.07 -2.91 3.06
C ILE A 30 -18.07 -2.51 1.59
N ALA A 31 -19.12 -1.87 1.09
CA ALA A 31 -19.21 -1.41 -0.29
C ALA A 31 -18.11 -0.42 -0.65
N GLY A 32 -17.84 0.54 0.24
CA GLY A 32 -16.75 1.51 0.07
C GLY A 32 -15.37 0.84 0.06
N TYR A 33 -15.14 -0.12 0.97
CA TYR A 33 -13.94 -0.94 0.99
C TYR A 33 -13.77 -1.75 -0.30
N LEU A 34 -14.83 -2.43 -0.74
CA LEU A 34 -14.82 -3.23 -1.96
C LEU A 34 -14.53 -2.37 -3.20
N LEU A 35 -15.18 -1.22 -3.31
CA LEU A 35 -14.96 -0.29 -4.41
C LEU A 35 -13.51 0.22 -4.42
N ALA A 36 -12.99 0.66 -3.28
CA ALA A 36 -11.62 1.14 -3.14
C ALA A 36 -10.61 0.02 -3.50
N HIS A 37 -10.85 -1.20 -3.03
CA HIS A 37 -9.99 -2.34 -3.32
C HIS A 37 -9.98 -2.65 -4.83
N VAL A 38 -11.16 -2.74 -5.48
CA VAL A 38 -11.27 -3.01 -6.93
C VAL A 38 -10.55 -1.92 -7.73
N LEU A 39 -10.74 -0.65 -7.37
CA LEU A 39 -10.07 0.46 -8.06
C LEU A 39 -8.55 0.41 -7.90
N MET A 40 -8.06 0.11 -6.70
CA MET A 40 -6.64 -0.03 -6.42
C MET A 40 -6.05 -1.24 -7.12
N ASP A 41 -6.76 -2.36 -7.11
CA ASP A 41 -6.36 -3.58 -7.79
C ASP A 41 -6.29 -3.38 -9.31
N ALA A 42 -7.32 -2.83 -9.92
CA ALA A 42 -7.34 -2.52 -11.35
C ALA A 42 -6.24 -1.52 -11.75
N GLY A 43 -5.98 -0.51 -10.89
CA GLY A 43 -4.94 0.49 -11.12
C GLY A 43 -3.52 -0.05 -10.93
N SER A 44 -3.33 -1.06 -10.09
CA SER A 44 -2.02 -1.67 -9.82
C SER A 44 -1.67 -2.85 -10.71
N PHE A 45 -2.63 -3.37 -11.49
CA PHE A 45 -2.45 -4.53 -12.37
C PHE A 45 -1.68 -4.17 -13.65
N VAL A 46 -0.45 -3.71 -13.45
CA VAL A 46 0.47 -3.29 -14.49
C VAL A 46 1.61 -4.29 -14.57
N GLN A 47 1.85 -4.86 -15.76
CA GLN A 47 2.91 -5.84 -16.03
C GLN A 47 3.00 -6.97 -14.98
N PRO A 48 1.94 -7.77 -14.79
CA PRO A 48 1.98 -8.87 -13.84
C PRO A 48 3.05 -9.88 -14.24
N VAL A 49 3.89 -10.26 -13.29
CA VAL A 49 4.93 -11.29 -13.52
C VAL A 49 4.25 -12.61 -13.89
N LEU A 50 4.56 -13.15 -15.07
CA LEU A 50 4.03 -14.42 -15.58
C LEU A 50 2.49 -14.52 -15.58
N LYS A 51 1.77 -13.39 -15.61
CA LYS A 51 0.28 -13.34 -15.48
C LYS A 51 -0.26 -13.87 -14.15
N LEU A 52 0.58 -13.95 -13.10
CA LEU A 52 0.24 -14.54 -11.80
C LEU A 52 -0.24 -13.51 -10.76
N GLY A 53 -0.54 -12.29 -11.15
CA GLY A 53 -0.98 -11.26 -10.20
C GLY A 53 0.11 -10.72 -9.27
N ILE A 54 1.37 -10.99 -9.55
CA ILE A 54 2.52 -10.42 -8.84
C ILE A 54 2.83 -9.07 -9.48
N THR A 55 2.46 -7.99 -8.81
CA THR A 55 2.60 -6.62 -9.31
C THR A 55 3.70 -5.86 -8.56
N PRO A 56 4.34 -4.86 -9.19
CA PRO A 56 5.38 -4.06 -8.55
C PRO A 56 4.90 -3.29 -7.31
N TRP A 57 3.63 -2.99 -7.24
CA TRP A 57 2.98 -2.26 -6.17
C TRP A 57 1.59 -2.83 -5.92
N SER A 58 1.30 -3.15 -4.66
CA SER A 58 0.02 -3.72 -4.20
C SER A 58 -0.65 -2.79 -3.19
N PRO A 59 -1.23 -1.65 -3.60
CA PRO A 59 -1.87 -0.72 -2.67
C PRO A 59 -3.03 -1.36 -1.90
N GLN A 60 -3.68 -2.35 -2.48
CA GLN A 60 -4.75 -3.12 -1.84
C GLN A 60 -4.28 -3.81 -0.54
N ALA A 61 -3.02 -4.25 -0.42
CA ALA A 61 -2.48 -4.82 0.82
C ALA A 61 -2.52 -3.80 1.97
N GLY A 62 -2.13 -2.55 1.70
CA GLY A 62 -2.20 -1.47 2.67
C GLY A 62 -3.63 -1.09 3.05
N LEU A 63 -4.57 -1.11 2.09
CA LEU A 63 -5.99 -0.91 2.36
C LEU A 63 -6.56 -2.00 3.27
N VAL A 64 -6.23 -3.27 3.01
CA VAL A 64 -6.65 -4.42 3.83
C VAL A 64 -6.16 -4.26 5.26
N VAL A 65 -4.86 -3.97 5.46
CA VAL A 65 -4.28 -3.79 6.80
C VAL A 65 -4.95 -2.62 7.52
N ALA A 66 -5.16 -1.48 6.85
CA ALA A 66 -5.84 -0.32 7.43
C ALA A 66 -7.29 -0.65 7.83
N PHE A 67 -8.03 -1.34 6.96
CA PHE A 67 -9.40 -1.75 7.23
C PHE A 67 -9.47 -2.72 8.42
N LEU A 68 -8.62 -3.74 8.45
CA LEU A 68 -8.57 -4.70 9.56
C LEU A 68 -8.04 -4.07 10.86
N TYR A 69 -7.23 -3.01 10.78
CA TYR A 69 -6.82 -2.22 11.94
C TYR A 69 -7.99 -1.41 12.50
N ALA A 70 -8.75 -0.74 11.66
CA ALA A 70 -9.87 0.12 12.07
C ALA A 70 -11.08 -0.70 12.57
N TYR A 71 -11.40 -1.81 11.91
CA TYR A 71 -12.58 -2.64 12.18
C TYR A 71 -12.18 -4.01 12.72
N THR A 72 -12.08 -4.12 14.04
CA THR A 72 -11.39 -5.21 14.74
C THR A 72 -12.09 -6.57 14.75
N ARG A 73 -13.41 -6.63 14.61
CA ARG A 73 -14.15 -7.90 14.76
C ARG A 73 -15.30 -7.99 13.77
N GLY A 74 -15.45 -9.16 13.15
CA GLY A 74 -16.57 -9.46 12.27
C GLY A 74 -16.38 -9.12 10.80
N PHE A 75 -15.37 -8.33 10.43
CA PHE A 75 -15.14 -7.91 9.04
C PHE A 75 -14.05 -8.68 8.30
N TRP A 76 -13.25 -9.49 8.98
CA TRP A 76 -12.19 -10.27 8.33
C TRP A 76 -12.72 -11.21 7.25
N TRP A 77 -13.95 -11.74 7.41
CA TRP A 77 -14.62 -12.56 6.42
C TRP A 77 -14.90 -11.80 5.11
N SER A 78 -15.16 -10.48 5.18
CA SER A 78 -15.34 -9.66 3.97
C SER A 78 -14.03 -9.54 3.19
N VAL A 79 -12.90 -9.49 3.90
CA VAL A 79 -11.57 -9.55 3.28
C VAL A 79 -11.33 -10.90 2.63
N VAL A 80 -11.66 -12.00 3.32
CA VAL A 80 -11.59 -13.36 2.74
C VAL A 80 -12.45 -13.47 1.49
N ALA A 81 -13.71 -13.04 1.58
CA ALA A 81 -14.64 -13.10 0.45
C ALA A 81 -14.14 -12.28 -0.74
N PHE A 82 -13.48 -11.15 -0.47
CA PHE A 82 -12.95 -10.29 -1.50
C PHE A 82 -11.71 -10.89 -2.17
N ILE A 83 -10.72 -11.35 -1.40
CA ILE A 83 -9.54 -12.04 -1.95
C ILE A 83 -9.98 -13.26 -2.78
N LEU A 84 -10.98 -13.99 -2.29
CA LEU A 84 -11.58 -15.11 -3.03
C LEU A 84 -12.17 -14.64 -4.38
N ALA A 85 -12.94 -13.55 -4.37
CA ALA A 85 -13.53 -12.99 -5.59
C ALA A 85 -12.45 -12.50 -6.57
N GLU A 86 -11.41 -11.83 -6.07
CA GLU A 86 -10.27 -11.37 -6.87
C GLU A 86 -9.57 -12.54 -7.57
N LEU A 87 -9.25 -13.61 -6.83
CA LEU A 87 -8.61 -14.81 -7.39
C LEU A 87 -9.46 -15.47 -8.47
N LEU A 88 -10.78 -15.52 -8.28
CA LEU A 88 -11.72 -16.08 -9.25
C LEU A 88 -11.87 -15.20 -10.49
N ILE A 89 -11.99 -13.88 -10.32
CA ILE A 89 -12.17 -12.92 -11.43
C ILE A 89 -10.89 -12.85 -12.28
N ARG A 90 -9.73 -12.85 -11.66
CA ARG A 90 -8.45 -12.81 -12.39
C ARG A 90 -8.13 -14.11 -13.12
N GLY A 91 -8.85 -15.20 -12.84
CA GLY A 91 -8.60 -16.50 -13.47
C GLY A 91 -7.18 -16.99 -13.23
N ILE A 92 -6.64 -16.76 -12.04
CA ILE A 92 -5.29 -17.19 -11.68
C ILE A 92 -5.24 -18.73 -11.79
N PRO A 93 -4.23 -19.31 -12.44
CA PRO A 93 -4.18 -20.73 -12.76
C PRO A 93 -3.78 -21.58 -11.55
N ILE A 94 -4.56 -21.48 -10.48
CA ILE A 94 -4.44 -22.34 -9.29
C ILE A 94 -5.64 -23.28 -9.20
N GLN A 95 -5.44 -24.41 -8.55
CA GLN A 95 -6.51 -25.38 -8.37
C GLN A 95 -7.63 -24.79 -7.49
N TRP A 96 -8.88 -24.95 -7.90
CA TRP A 96 -10.05 -24.31 -7.28
C TRP A 96 -10.18 -24.54 -5.77
N TRP A 97 -9.76 -25.70 -5.25
CA TRP A 97 -9.79 -26.03 -3.83
C TRP A 97 -8.73 -25.24 -3.01
N LEU A 98 -7.65 -24.78 -3.66
CA LEU A 98 -6.62 -24.02 -3.00
C LEU A 98 -6.98 -22.52 -2.88
N VAL A 99 -7.87 -22.03 -3.74
CA VAL A 99 -8.32 -20.62 -3.75
C VAL A 99 -8.86 -20.17 -2.38
N PRO A 100 -9.81 -20.89 -1.73
CA PRO A 100 -10.30 -20.50 -0.42
C PRO A 100 -9.24 -20.63 0.66
N ILE A 101 -8.34 -21.58 0.59
CA ILE A 101 -7.25 -21.77 1.53
C ILE A 101 -6.30 -20.56 1.45
N GLN A 102 -5.88 -20.18 0.25
CA GLN A 102 -5.05 -19.02 0.03
C GLN A 102 -5.71 -17.73 0.56
N ALA A 103 -7.00 -17.51 0.24
CA ALA A 103 -7.75 -16.34 0.70
C ALA A 103 -7.79 -16.25 2.24
N VAL A 104 -8.06 -17.36 2.92
CA VAL A 104 -8.08 -17.42 4.40
C VAL A 104 -6.69 -17.17 4.96
N CYS A 105 -5.65 -17.79 4.41
CA CYS A 105 -4.28 -17.62 4.89
C CYS A 105 -3.79 -16.17 4.73
N VAL A 106 -3.99 -15.56 3.55
CA VAL A 106 -3.59 -14.17 3.29
C VAL A 106 -4.36 -13.19 4.19
N ALA A 107 -5.69 -13.35 4.30
CA ALA A 107 -6.49 -12.54 5.22
C ALA A 107 -6.03 -12.72 6.67
N GLY A 108 -5.67 -13.94 7.08
CA GLY A 108 -5.12 -14.25 8.39
C GLY A 108 -3.79 -13.55 8.68
N VAL A 109 -2.88 -13.52 7.71
CA VAL A 109 -1.60 -12.79 7.80
C VAL A 109 -1.84 -11.29 8.03
N TYR A 110 -2.69 -10.66 7.22
CA TYR A 110 -2.97 -9.24 7.39
C TYR A 110 -3.77 -8.93 8.67
N GLN A 111 -4.62 -9.86 9.11
CA GLN A 111 -5.28 -9.74 10.42
C GLN A 111 -4.27 -9.80 11.56
N ALA A 112 -3.26 -10.67 11.49
CA ALA A 112 -2.19 -10.75 12.46
C ALA A 112 -1.34 -9.47 12.48
N ALA A 113 -1.02 -8.92 11.30
CA ALA A 113 -0.34 -7.63 11.18
C ALA A 113 -1.15 -6.50 11.82
N ALA A 114 -2.43 -6.37 11.49
CA ALA A 114 -3.32 -5.38 12.09
C ALA A 114 -3.44 -5.54 13.61
N ALA A 115 -3.47 -6.77 14.12
CA ALA A 115 -3.47 -7.06 15.55
C ALA A 115 -2.16 -6.64 16.22
N ALA A 116 -1.01 -6.91 15.59
CA ALA A 116 0.31 -6.47 16.08
C ALA A 116 0.40 -4.93 16.12
N LEU A 117 -0.04 -4.24 15.06
CA LEU A 117 -0.07 -2.78 15.02
C LEU A 117 -0.90 -2.19 16.15
N ARG A 118 -2.06 -2.79 16.47
CA ARG A 118 -2.89 -2.40 17.63
C ARG A 118 -2.21 -2.70 18.96
N HIS A 119 -1.64 -3.89 19.10
CA HIS A 119 -0.96 -4.30 20.33
C HIS A 119 0.16 -3.31 20.72
N PHE A 120 0.95 -2.89 19.74
CA PHE A 120 2.01 -1.91 19.93
C PHE A 120 1.53 -0.45 19.89
N ARG A 121 0.23 -0.21 19.66
CA ARG A 121 -0.38 1.13 19.59
C ARG A 121 0.29 2.07 18.59
N ILE A 122 0.75 1.53 17.45
CA ILE A 122 1.61 2.24 16.49
C ILE A 122 0.98 3.55 16.02
N PHE A 123 -0.32 3.56 15.71
CA PHE A 123 -1.03 4.75 15.23
C PHE A 123 -1.77 5.52 16.32
N GLU A 124 -1.70 5.09 17.59
CA GLU A 124 -2.29 5.80 18.74
C GLU A 124 -1.28 6.73 19.40
N LEU A 125 0.01 6.52 19.16
CA LEU A 125 1.11 7.28 19.73
C LEU A 125 1.68 8.26 18.69
N PRO A 126 2.29 9.37 19.11
CA PRO A 126 3.03 10.23 18.21
C PRO A 126 4.11 9.44 17.46
N PRO A 127 4.34 9.72 16.17
CA PRO A 127 5.35 9.04 15.39
C PRO A 127 6.74 9.28 16.01
N THR A 128 7.42 8.21 16.33
CA THR A 128 8.81 8.18 16.82
C THR A 128 9.60 7.23 15.95
N LEU A 129 10.93 7.32 15.97
CA LEU A 129 11.78 6.36 15.27
C LEU A 129 11.42 4.92 15.65
N ARG A 130 11.17 4.66 16.94
CA ARG A 130 10.79 3.34 17.43
C ARG A 130 9.47 2.85 16.81
N THR A 131 8.42 3.68 16.84
CA THR A 131 7.11 3.30 16.28
C THR A 131 7.17 3.13 14.76
N THR A 132 7.96 3.95 14.07
CA THR A 132 8.20 3.82 12.63
C THR A 132 8.92 2.51 12.30
N LEU A 133 10.00 2.18 13.02
CA LEU A 133 10.72 0.92 12.82
C LEU A 133 9.86 -0.31 13.15
N GLN A 134 9.04 -0.23 14.20
CA GLN A 134 8.09 -1.31 14.54
C GLN A 134 7.03 -1.48 13.43
N PHE A 135 6.48 -0.39 12.91
CA PHE A 135 5.55 -0.43 11.78
C PHE A 135 6.20 -1.08 10.56
N SER A 136 7.38 -0.62 10.17
CA SER A 136 8.12 -1.15 9.02
C SER A 136 8.45 -2.64 9.18
N ALA A 137 8.86 -3.06 10.38
CA ALA A 137 9.14 -4.46 10.66
C ALA A 137 7.87 -5.34 10.55
N ILE A 138 6.74 -4.89 11.12
CA ILE A 138 5.46 -5.61 11.03
C ILE A 138 5.00 -5.68 9.57
N ALA A 139 5.10 -4.58 8.82
CA ALA A 139 4.75 -4.53 7.40
C ALA A 139 5.62 -5.50 6.58
N ALA A 140 6.94 -5.50 6.80
CA ALA A 140 7.88 -6.37 6.10
C ALA A 140 7.61 -7.85 6.37
N LEU A 141 7.36 -8.21 7.63
CA LEU A 141 7.05 -9.60 8.00
C LEU A 141 5.69 -10.05 7.44
N ALA A 142 4.68 -9.19 7.46
CA ALA A 142 3.36 -9.51 6.91
C ALA A 142 3.43 -9.68 5.39
N ALA A 143 4.07 -8.76 4.67
CA ALA A 143 4.25 -8.85 3.23
C ALA A 143 5.04 -10.11 2.84
N LEU A 144 6.09 -10.45 3.59
CA LEU A 144 6.87 -11.68 3.35
C LEU A 144 6.02 -12.94 3.57
N ALA A 145 5.28 -13.00 4.67
CA ALA A 145 4.42 -14.14 4.96
C ALA A 145 3.32 -14.29 3.91
N ALA A 146 2.68 -13.21 3.49
CA ALA A 146 1.70 -13.23 2.40
C ALA A 146 2.32 -13.71 1.09
N GLY A 147 3.52 -13.21 0.74
CA GLY A 147 4.27 -13.64 -0.44
C GLY A 147 4.60 -15.13 -0.43
N ILE A 148 5.03 -15.68 0.70
CA ILE A 148 5.31 -17.12 0.85
C ILE A 148 4.01 -17.93 0.64
N VAL A 149 2.89 -17.50 1.20
CA VAL A 149 1.60 -18.19 1.03
C VAL A 149 1.15 -18.16 -0.42
N VAL A 150 1.16 -16.99 -1.06
CA VAL A 150 0.66 -16.82 -2.43
C VAL A 150 1.55 -17.53 -3.43
N VAL A 151 2.86 -17.27 -3.40
CA VAL A 151 3.82 -17.88 -4.32
C VAL A 151 3.95 -19.38 -4.07
N GLY A 152 3.89 -19.79 -2.80
CA GLY A 152 3.85 -21.21 -2.42
C GLY A 152 2.66 -21.95 -3.05
N SER A 153 1.49 -21.30 -3.11
CA SER A 153 0.32 -21.89 -3.78
C SER A 153 0.52 -22.04 -5.30
N TYR A 154 1.23 -21.11 -5.94
CA TYR A 154 1.55 -21.19 -7.37
C TYR A 154 2.54 -22.30 -7.68
N VAL A 155 3.54 -22.51 -6.81
CA VAL A 155 4.48 -23.64 -6.95
C VAL A 155 3.76 -24.97 -6.69
N ALA A 156 2.93 -25.04 -5.66
CA ALA A 156 2.17 -26.26 -5.32
C ALA A 156 1.22 -26.71 -6.44
N THR A 157 0.75 -25.77 -7.27
CA THR A 157 -0.13 -26.06 -8.43
C THR A 157 0.61 -26.15 -9.76
N ALA A 158 1.96 -26.10 -9.73
CA ALA A 158 2.81 -26.06 -10.91
C ALA A 158 2.53 -24.86 -11.86
N ALA A 159 1.85 -23.83 -11.37
CA ALA A 159 1.65 -22.57 -12.08
C ALA A 159 2.95 -21.75 -12.17
N LEU A 160 3.88 -21.98 -11.22
CA LEU A 160 5.20 -21.38 -11.17
C LEU A 160 6.27 -22.48 -10.96
N PRO A 161 7.37 -22.50 -11.75
CA PRO A 161 8.50 -23.38 -11.47
C PRO A 161 9.14 -23.10 -10.12
N ALA A 162 9.53 -24.15 -9.39
CA ALA A 162 10.09 -24.05 -8.05
C ALA A 162 11.40 -23.22 -8.00
N GLU A 163 12.18 -23.24 -9.07
CA GLU A 163 13.43 -22.50 -9.22
C GLU A 163 13.21 -20.98 -9.17
N ARG A 164 12.01 -20.52 -9.53
CA ARG A 164 11.63 -19.10 -9.51
C ARG A 164 10.94 -18.67 -8.22
N PHE A 165 10.82 -19.54 -7.23
CA PHE A 165 10.12 -19.27 -5.98
C PHE A 165 10.67 -18.02 -5.26
N SER A 166 11.98 -17.97 -5.03
CA SER A 166 12.62 -16.87 -4.29
C SER A 166 12.49 -15.52 -5.01
N GLU A 167 12.65 -15.51 -6.33
CA GLU A 167 12.45 -14.32 -7.17
C GLU A 167 11.01 -13.81 -7.04
N ALA A 168 10.03 -14.70 -7.18
CA ALA A 168 8.63 -14.35 -7.14
C ALA A 168 8.19 -13.89 -5.74
N VAL A 169 8.69 -14.54 -4.67
CA VAL A 169 8.44 -14.10 -3.29
C VAL A 169 9.03 -12.70 -3.06
N GLY A 170 10.26 -12.44 -3.51
CA GLY A 170 10.88 -11.13 -3.39
C GLY A 170 10.06 -10.03 -4.09
N ARG A 171 9.58 -10.29 -5.30
CA ARG A 171 8.74 -9.34 -6.05
C ARG A 171 7.39 -9.09 -5.37
N TYR A 172 6.73 -10.15 -4.91
CA TYR A 172 5.47 -10.03 -4.18
C TYR A 172 5.66 -9.25 -2.88
N TRP A 173 6.72 -9.60 -2.12
CA TRP A 173 7.08 -8.95 -0.87
C TRP A 173 7.26 -7.44 -1.02
N VAL A 174 8.02 -7.00 -2.01
CA VAL A 174 8.26 -5.57 -2.26
C VAL A 174 6.96 -4.86 -2.64
N GLY A 175 6.13 -5.46 -3.50
CA GLY A 175 4.85 -4.89 -3.90
C GLY A 175 3.91 -4.64 -2.72
N ASP A 176 3.73 -5.65 -1.87
CA ASP A 176 2.88 -5.57 -0.68
C ASP A 176 3.45 -4.65 0.39
N LEU A 177 4.78 -4.71 0.62
CA LEU A 177 5.47 -3.84 1.56
C LEU A 177 5.24 -2.38 1.23
N ASN A 178 5.43 -1.99 -0.04
CA ASN A 178 5.18 -0.63 -0.51
C ASN A 178 3.72 -0.22 -0.31
N GLY A 179 2.78 -1.11 -0.64
CA GLY A 179 1.36 -0.87 -0.41
C GLY A 179 1.04 -0.63 1.06
N ILE A 180 1.57 -1.46 1.96
CA ILE A 180 1.33 -1.34 3.41
C ILE A 180 1.99 -0.07 3.96
N LEU A 181 3.25 0.20 3.63
CA LEU A 181 3.99 1.35 4.16
C LEU A 181 3.37 2.69 3.77
N MET A 182 2.83 2.81 2.56
CA MET A 182 2.28 4.07 2.06
C MET A 182 0.79 4.21 2.36
N LEU A 183 0.02 3.18 2.04
CA LEU A 183 -1.43 3.32 2.07
C LEU A 183 -2.02 3.11 3.46
N THR A 184 -1.47 2.22 4.30
CA THR A 184 -1.99 2.02 5.65
C THR A 184 -1.96 3.31 6.48
N PRO A 185 -0.83 4.04 6.59
CA PRO A 185 -0.84 5.29 7.36
C PRO A 185 -1.68 6.39 6.70
N LEU A 186 -1.77 6.44 5.36
CA LEU A 186 -2.66 7.39 4.69
C LEU A 186 -4.13 7.12 5.03
N MET A 187 -4.58 5.88 4.91
CA MET A 187 -5.97 5.49 5.19
C MET A 187 -6.34 5.75 6.65
N LEU A 188 -5.45 5.46 7.59
CA LEU A 188 -5.67 5.73 9.01
C LEU A 188 -5.61 7.22 9.37
N ASN A 189 -5.04 8.07 8.50
CA ASN A 189 -4.96 9.52 8.66
C ASN A 189 -5.85 10.30 7.68
N LEU A 190 -6.87 9.70 7.08
CA LEU A 190 -7.78 10.38 6.15
C LEU A 190 -8.42 11.64 6.75
N HIS A 191 -8.60 11.70 8.07
CA HIS A 191 -9.09 12.88 8.80
C HIS A 191 -8.16 14.11 8.66
N ALA A 192 -6.89 13.90 8.33
CA ALA A 192 -5.93 14.99 8.10
C ALA A 192 -6.06 15.61 6.69
N ILE A 193 -6.68 14.92 5.73
CA ILE A 193 -6.81 15.38 4.34
C ILE A 193 -7.52 16.73 4.23
N PRO A 194 -8.65 17.03 4.91
CA PRO A 194 -9.27 18.35 4.82
C PRO A 194 -8.39 19.48 5.32
N LYS A 195 -7.53 19.24 6.31
CA LYS A 195 -6.53 20.20 6.78
C LYS A 195 -5.43 20.39 5.74
N LEU A 196 -4.96 19.29 5.14
CA LEU A 196 -3.96 19.31 4.08
C LEU A 196 -4.47 20.08 2.86
N LEU A 197 -5.70 19.83 2.39
CA LEU A 197 -6.28 20.53 1.25
C LEU A 197 -6.38 22.03 1.50
N ARG A 198 -6.70 22.47 2.71
CA ARG A 198 -6.68 23.89 3.09
C ARG A 198 -5.25 24.45 3.06
N ALA A 199 -4.29 23.75 3.66
CA ALA A 199 -2.88 24.19 3.67
C ALA A 199 -2.28 24.27 2.26
N VAL A 200 -2.67 23.36 1.37
CA VAL A 200 -2.33 23.39 -0.06
C VAL A 200 -2.96 24.61 -0.73
N GLY A 201 -4.24 24.90 -0.47
CA GLY A 201 -4.94 26.08 -0.98
C GLY A 201 -4.30 27.40 -0.52
N ASP A 202 -3.79 27.44 0.72
CA ASP A 202 -3.09 28.59 1.30
C ASP A 202 -1.67 28.77 0.73
N SER A 203 -1.11 27.76 0.04
CA SER A 203 0.24 27.77 -0.51
C SER A 203 0.33 27.24 -1.95
N PRO A 204 -0.35 27.89 -2.91
CA PRO A 204 -0.45 27.39 -4.30
C PRO A 204 0.89 27.30 -5.01
N LEU A 205 1.83 28.23 -4.72
CA LEU A 205 3.18 28.18 -5.29
C LEU A 205 3.98 26.98 -4.78
N ALA A 206 3.85 26.63 -3.49
CA ALA A 206 4.50 25.45 -2.94
C ALA A 206 3.91 24.17 -3.55
N PHE A 207 2.59 24.12 -3.72
CA PHE A 207 1.92 22.99 -4.39
C PHE A 207 2.39 22.83 -5.85
N ALA A 208 2.43 23.92 -6.60
CA ALA A 208 2.94 23.92 -7.98
C ALA A 208 4.43 23.50 -7.99
N GLY A 209 5.25 23.98 -7.06
CA GLY A 209 6.67 23.64 -6.94
C GLY A 209 6.88 22.15 -6.66
N VAL A 210 6.14 21.55 -5.72
CA VAL A 210 6.21 20.11 -5.42
C VAL A 210 5.71 19.29 -6.61
N GLY A 211 4.61 19.70 -7.24
CA GLY A 211 4.05 19.02 -8.41
C GLY A 211 5.00 19.04 -9.60
N LEU A 212 5.51 20.22 -9.97
CA LEU A 212 6.50 20.37 -11.06
C LEU A 212 7.79 19.64 -10.73
N GLY A 213 8.27 19.71 -9.49
CA GLY A 213 9.44 18.97 -9.03
C GLY A 213 9.25 17.46 -9.14
N SER A 214 8.05 16.94 -8.82
CA SER A 214 7.71 15.52 -8.97
C SER A 214 7.73 15.08 -10.45
N VAL A 215 7.12 15.88 -11.33
CA VAL A 215 7.12 15.62 -12.78
C VAL A 215 8.55 15.69 -13.33
N ALA A 216 9.32 16.70 -12.97
CA ALA A 216 10.70 16.86 -13.41
C ALA A 216 11.59 15.70 -12.93
N ALA A 217 11.41 15.26 -11.68
CA ALA A 217 12.13 14.11 -11.13
C ALA A 217 11.78 12.81 -11.88
N LEU A 218 10.50 12.56 -12.18
CA LEU A 218 10.08 11.42 -13.00
C LEU A 218 10.64 11.49 -14.42
N MET A 219 10.60 12.67 -15.05
CA MET A 219 11.19 12.87 -16.37
C MET A 219 12.70 12.62 -16.35
N LEU A 220 13.41 13.06 -15.32
CA LEU A 220 14.84 12.82 -15.18
C LEU A 220 15.15 11.31 -15.11
N VAL A 221 14.36 10.57 -14.33
CA VAL A 221 14.52 9.11 -14.19
C VAL A 221 14.28 8.39 -15.52
N PHE A 222 13.23 8.75 -16.28
CA PHE A 222 12.82 7.98 -17.46
C PHE A 222 13.36 8.50 -18.80
N LEU A 223 13.67 9.80 -18.93
CA LEU A 223 14.08 10.40 -20.20
C LEU A 223 15.58 10.64 -20.29
N ILE A 224 16.26 10.89 -19.17
CA ILE A 224 17.69 11.23 -19.13
C ILE A 224 18.50 10.05 -18.59
N GLY A 225 17.92 9.26 -17.68
CA GLY A 225 18.52 8.04 -17.17
C GLY A 225 18.52 6.95 -18.24
N ASN A 226 19.62 6.23 -18.34
CA ASN A 226 19.58 4.95 -19.04
C ASN A 226 18.65 4.03 -18.25
N PRO A 227 17.70 3.31 -18.85
CA PRO A 227 16.80 2.40 -18.12
C PRO A 227 17.55 1.35 -17.25
N GLU A 228 18.79 1.05 -17.61
CA GLU A 228 19.68 0.15 -16.87
C GLU A 228 20.42 0.85 -15.71
N ASP A 229 20.39 2.21 -15.65
CA ASP A 229 21.20 2.99 -14.75
C ASP A 229 20.32 3.94 -13.92
N LEU A 230 19.63 3.37 -12.93
CA LEU A 230 18.68 4.07 -12.04
C LEU A 230 19.35 5.12 -11.13
N ARG A 231 20.48 5.70 -11.54
CA ARG A 231 21.27 6.70 -10.78
C ARG A 231 20.45 7.92 -10.37
N PHE A 232 19.48 8.31 -11.19
CA PHE A 232 18.66 9.48 -10.92
C PHE A 232 17.44 9.20 -10.02
N PHE A 233 17.25 7.94 -9.59
CA PHE A 233 16.12 7.59 -8.73
C PHE A 233 16.07 8.41 -7.43
N TYR A 234 17.23 8.72 -6.85
CA TYR A 234 17.32 9.51 -5.62
C TYR A 234 16.72 10.92 -5.75
N VAL A 235 16.57 11.44 -6.97
CA VAL A 235 15.94 12.76 -7.19
C VAL A 235 14.45 12.74 -6.80
N LEU A 236 13.80 11.57 -6.81
CA LEU A 236 12.41 11.41 -6.37
C LEU A 236 12.22 11.74 -4.88
N PHE A 237 13.26 11.61 -4.06
CA PHE A 237 13.20 11.99 -2.65
C PHE A 237 13.06 13.52 -2.45
N VAL A 238 13.50 14.32 -3.41
CA VAL A 238 13.48 15.80 -3.27
C VAL A 238 12.06 16.33 -3.15
N PRO A 239 11.11 16.05 -4.08
CA PRO A 239 9.74 16.51 -3.93
C PRO A 239 9.02 15.84 -2.74
N ALA A 240 9.34 14.59 -2.39
CA ALA A 240 8.79 13.92 -1.23
C ALA A 240 9.20 14.60 0.08
N LEU A 241 10.49 14.90 0.25
CA LEU A 241 11.01 15.63 1.41
C LEU A 241 10.48 17.07 1.46
N ALA A 242 10.43 17.78 0.33
CA ALA A 242 9.85 19.12 0.27
C ALA A 242 8.40 19.11 0.75
N SER A 243 7.61 18.15 0.28
CA SER A 243 6.22 17.95 0.70
C SER A 243 6.11 17.64 2.21
N ALA A 244 7.01 16.81 2.74
CA ALA A 244 7.08 16.51 4.17
C ALA A 244 7.38 17.76 5.02
N LEU A 245 8.29 18.60 4.56
CA LEU A 245 8.66 19.83 5.26
C LEU A 245 7.54 20.88 5.25
N ILE A 246 6.78 20.95 4.15
CA ILE A 246 5.73 21.98 3.99
C ILE A 246 4.41 21.52 4.64
N TRP A 247 4.00 20.27 4.43
CA TRP A 247 2.67 19.77 4.82
C TRP A 247 2.71 18.57 5.79
N GLY A 248 3.90 18.18 6.25
CA GLY A 248 4.08 17.06 7.18
C GLY A 248 3.80 15.71 6.55
N THR A 249 3.54 14.71 7.40
CA THR A 249 3.31 13.31 7.00
C THR A 249 2.21 13.13 5.95
N PRO A 250 1.04 13.78 6.01
CA PRO A 250 0.02 13.62 4.97
C PRO A 250 0.49 14.09 3.59
N GLY A 251 1.25 15.19 3.54
CA GLY A 251 1.83 15.68 2.29
C GLY A 251 2.85 14.71 1.71
N LEU A 252 3.76 14.19 2.56
CA LEU A 252 4.73 13.16 2.18
C LEU A 252 4.02 11.94 1.55
N LEU A 253 3.03 11.38 2.24
CA LEU A 253 2.34 10.17 1.79
C LEU A 253 1.62 10.37 0.45
N LEU A 254 0.94 11.51 0.25
CA LEU A 254 0.28 11.80 -1.02
C LEU A 254 1.28 12.02 -2.15
N THR A 255 2.39 12.70 -1.89
CA THR A 255 3.45 12.90 -2.89
C THR A 255 4.12 11.58 -3.23
N ALA A 256 4.44 10.74 -2.25
CA ALA A 256 5.01 9.41 -2.47
C ALA A 256 4.08 8.52 -3.31
N ILE A 257 2.77 8.51 -3.02
CA ILE A 257 1.79 7.77 -3.83
C ILE A 257 1.71 8.32 -5.25
N GLY A 258 1.72 9.64 -5.42
CA GLY A 258 1.75 10.27 -6.75
C GLY A 258 3.01 9.88 -7.55
N LEU A 259 4.18 9.85 -6.90
CA LEU A 259 5.43 9.40 -7.50
C LEU A 259 5.38 7.90 -7.85
N GLN A 260 4.82 7.05 -6.99
CA GLN A 260 4.64 5.61 -7.26
C GLN A 260 3.76 5.38 -8.50
N ILE A 261 2.64 6.11 -8.59
CA ILE A 261 1.76 6.06 -9.77
C ILE A 261 2.53 6.52 -11.02
N GLY A 262 3.30 7.60 -10.92
CA GLY A 262 4.14 8.10 -12.00
C GLY A 262 5.20 7.09 -12.43
N LEU A 263 5.87 6.43 -11.48
CA LEU A 263 6.82 5.35 -11.75
C LEU A 263 6.16 4.17 -12.46
N MET A 264 4.98 3.75 -12.04
CA MET A 264 4.24 2.67 -12.71
C MET A 264 3.92 2.99 -14.17
N PHE A 265 3.44 4.21 -14.45
CA PHE A 265 3.19 4.63 -15.84
C PHE A 265 4.47 4.76 -16.67
N GLY A 266 5.57 5.19 -16.05
CA GLY A 266 6.87 5.26 -16.72
C GLY A 266 7.40 3.88 -17.11
N VAL A 267 7.32 2.91 -16.19
CA VAL A 267 7.76 1.52 -16.43
C VAL A 267 6.99 0.85 -17.57
N GLN A 268 5.69 1.15 -17.73
CA GLN A 268 4.91 0.59 -18.84
C GLN A 268 5.45 0.93 -20.23
N ARG A 269 6.22 2.00 -20.33
CA ARG A 269 6.81 2.47 -21.60
C ARG A 269 8.20 1.89 -21.87
N LEU A 270 8.79 1.20 -20.89
CA LEU A 270 10.08 0.56 -21.06
C LEU A 270 9.92 -0.78 -21.75
N PRO A 271 10.88 -1.19 -22.62
CA PRO A 271 10.91 -2.53 -23.20
C PRO A 271 11.01 -3.59 -22.10
N GLU A 272 10.43 -4.78 -22.32
CA GLU A 272 10.30 -5.89 -21.35
C GLU A 272 11.61 -6.33 -20.65
N VAL A 273 12.76 -5.90 -21.12
CA VAL A 273 14.10 -6.30 -20.66
C VAL A 273 14.64 -5.39 -19.54
N ALA A 274 13.95 -4.27 -19.21
CA ALA A 274 14.40 -3.42 -18.13
C ALA A 274 14.37 -4.18 -16.78
N PRO A 275 15.33 -3.98 -15.88
CA PRO A 275 15.39 -4.67 -14.60
C PRO A 275 14.27 -4.20 -13.66
N LEU A 276 13.07 -4.72 -13.91
CA LEU A 276 11.86 -4.48 -13.08
C LEU A 276 12.13 -4.76 -11.60
N VAL A 277 13.02 -5.71 -11.31
CA VAL A 277 13.42 -6.06 -9.93
C VAL A 277 14.13 -4.90 -9.25
N ASP A 278 15.09 -4.28 -9.95
CA ASP A 278 15.87 -3.18 -9.38
C ASP A 278 14.98 -1.95 -9.14
N LEU A 279 14.04 -1.69 -10.06
CA LEU A 279 13.06 -0.64 -9.88
C LEU A 279 12.11 -0.92 -8.70
N GLN A 280 11.69 -2.17 -8.49
CA GLN A 280 10.86 -2.55 -7.35
C GLN A 280 11.59 -2.33 -6.02
N TYR A 281 12.86 -2.72 -5.92
CA TYR A 281 13.68 -2.45 -4.74
C TYR A 281 13.85 -0.95 -4.50
N LEU A 282 14.06 -0.16 -5.56
CA LEU A 282 14.15 1.30 -5.45
C LEU A 282 12.82 1.93 -5.03
N MET A 283 11.69 1.44 -5.54
CA MET A 283 10.36 1.88 -5.10
C MET A 283 10.13 1.65 -3.61
N SER A 284 10.72 0.61 -3.02
CA SER A 284 10.62 0.33 -1.58
C SER A 284 11.46 1.27 -0.72
N THR A 285 12.43 1.95 -1.30
CA THR A 285 13.28 2.91 -0.58
C THR A 285 12.72 4.33 -0.55
N LEU A 286 11.73 4.64 -1.42
CA LEU A 286 11.03 5.93 -1.45
C LEU A 286 9.99 6.03 -0.34
#